data_f4f93df75cb1ae0de3bb101eeb9baa1d
#
_entry.id   f4f93df75cb1ae0de3bb101eeb9baa1d
#
_cell.length_a   1.000
_cell.length_b   1.000
_cell.length_c   1.000
_cell.angle_alpha   90.00
_cell.angle_beta   90.00
_cell.angle_gamma   90.00
#
_symmetry.space_group_name_H-M   'P 1'
#
loop_
_entity.id
_entity.type
_entity.pdbx_description
1 polymer ?
#
loop_
_entity_poly.entity_id
_entity_poly.type
_entity_poly.pdbx_seq_one_letter_code
_entity_poly.pdbx_strand_id
1 'polypeptide(L)'
;FAMIRVGYRGMKNGEIKEDACAKYNLQEASKNGLKIGAYFFSTAVTEEEAKEEAEWTKNLLSGYPVTYPVAYNCEGFQNPSSRQFELSVEERTKLADAFLKSIEEGSYTGMFYAAKNELDDNNLWNADDLSLNYRIWVAQYSDQTWPEKTKSDYTGDHVMWQYTNQGKLDGIKGAVDFNVAYFGYSQSQQAVDENGAEQVEANVEVGVNFTEVEEQVTAKDEVNLRSTMEQGSDDNIVGSMKNGETAVRTGVGNNGWGRIIYNGQTVYCVSNYLTTDLSYVTPQETESEFKTKFTDVSENVTAKEVTNLRNRPSVESPSEVIAELKNGEVIVRTGVSNEGWSRVEYNGQTLYCISSYLEVVQ
;
A
#
# COMPACT_ATOMS: atom_id res chain seq x y z
N PHE A 1 -2.54 -12.66 -2.14
CA PHE A 1 -2.73 -11.27 -1.68
C PHE A 1 -2.86 -11.20 -0.18
N ALA A 2 -2.67 -10.01 0.39
CA ALA A 2 -2.92 -9.72 1.78
C ALA A 2 -3.81 -8.46 1.91
N MET A 3 -4.87 -8.54 2.72
CA MET A 3 -5.63 -7.38 3.18
C MET A 3 -5.13 -7.01 4.57
N ILE A 4 -4.46 -5.86 4.71
CA ILE A 4 -3.70 -5.50 5.91
C ILE A 4 -4.44 -4.40 6.66
N ARG A 5 -4.74 -4.63 7.96
CA ARG A 5 -5.23 -3.55 8.81
C ARG A 5 -4.14 -2.52 9.01
N VAL A 6 -4.40 -1.30 8.58
CA VAL A 6 -3.40 -0.23 8.72
C VAL A 6 -3.60 0.60 9.97
N GLY A 7 -4.83 0.74 10.42
CA GLY A 7 -5.14 1.51 11.60
C GLY A 7 -6.60 1.36 12.03
N TYR A 8 -6.92 2.05 13.08
CA TYR A 8 -8.27 2.07 13.64
C TYR A 8 -8.52 3.36 14.42
N ARG A 9 -9.78 3.76 14.50
CA ARG A 9 -10.20 4.82 15.44
C ARG A 9 -10.64 4.18 16.76
N GLY A 10 -10.15 4.71 17.86
CA GLY A 10 -10.41 4.18 19.20
C GLY A 10 -11.88 4.35 19.62
N MET A 11 -12.52 3.29 20.05
CA MET A 11 -13.95 3.24 20.45
C MET A 11 -14.30 4.21 21.59
N LYS A 12 -13.35 4.59 22.45
CA LYS A 12 -13.62 5.42 23.64
C LYS A 12 -13.29 6.88 23.46
N ASN A 13 -12.12 7.15 22.86
CA ASN A 13 -11.57 8.50 22.78
C ASN A 13 -11.60 9.10 21.36
N GLY A 14 -11.95 8.29 20.34
CA GLY A 14 -12.01 8.72 18.96
C GLY A 14 -10.65 9.06 18.32
N GLU A 15 -9.54 8.68 18.95
CA GLU A 15 -8.20 8.89 18.40
C GLU A 15 -7.85 7.84 17.34
N ILE A 16 -7.25 8.27 16.24
CA ILE A 16 -6.69 7.36 15.24
C ILE A 16 -5.40 6.73 15.79
N LYS A 17 -5.28 5.43 15.61
CA LYS A 17 -4.09 4.66 15.98
C LYS A 17 -3.65 3.76 14.84
N GLU A 18 -2.35 3.75 14.61
CA GLU A 18 -1.72 2.78 13.71
C GLU A 18 -1.84 1.37 14.28
N ASP A 19 -2.10 0.38 13.42
CA ASP A 19 -1.96 -1.02 13.82
C ASP A 19 -0.47 -1.33 14.04
N ALA A 20 -0.15 -1.96 15.16
CA ALA A 20 1.24 -2.20 15.55
C ALA A 20 2.04 -3.04 14.54
N CYS A 21 1.35 -3.83 13.71
CA CYS A 21 1.96 -4.67 12.69
C CYS A 21 1.82 -4.09 11.27
N ALA A 22 1.15 -2.94 11.09
CA ALA A 22 0.82 -2.41 9.77
C ALA A 22 2.04 -2.26 8.87
N LYS A 23 3.02 -1.48 9.29
CA LYS A 23 4.23 -1.22 8.50
C LYS A 23 5.04 -2.47 8.22
N TYR A 24 5.21 -3.33 9.24
CA TYR A 24 5.89 -4.60 9.06
C TYR A 24 5.19 -5.48 8.02
N ASN A 25 3.87 -5.63 8.14
CA ASN A 25 3.10 -6.46 7.21
C ASN A 25 3.11 -5.88 5.78
N LEU A 26 2.99 -4.55 5.63
CA LEU A 26 3.08 -3.88 4.33
C LEU A 26 4.46 -4.10 3.67
N GLN A 27 5.54 -3.94 4.44
CA GLN A 27 6.91 -4.14 3.96
C GLN A 27 7.17 -5.58 3.55
N GLU A 28 6.84 -6.54 4.43
CA GLU A 28 7.10 -7.94 4.15
C GLU A 28 6.20 -8.49 3.03
N ALA A 29 4.95 -8.05 2.94
CA ALA A 29 4.08 -8.40 1.82
C ALA A 29 4.65 -7.87 0.49
N SER A 30 5.10 -6.62 0.47
CA SER A 30 5.76 -6.01 -0.70
C SER A 30 7.03 -6.79 -1.11
N LYS A 31 7.92 -7.01 -0.15
CA LYS A 31 9.19 -7.71 -0.37
C LYS A 31 9.00 -9.14 -0.89
N ASN A 32 7.93 -9.81 -0.50
CA ASN A 32 7.60 -11.16 -0.93
C ASN A 32 6.66 -11.19 -2.16
N GLY A 33 6.45 -10.07 -2.83
CA GLY A 33 5.66 -9.98 -4.06
C GLY A 33 4.16 -10.24 -3.87
N LEU A 34 3.65 -10.15 -2.64
CA LEU A 34 2.22 -10.27 -2.40
C LEU A 34 1.48 -9.03 -2.88
N LYS A 35 0.37 -9.22 -3.57
CA LYS A 35 -0.56 -8.12 -3.87
C LYS A 35 -1.12 -7.59 -2.56
N ILE A 36 -1.07 -6.27 -2.37
CA ILE A 36 -1.41 -5.61 -1.10
C ILE A 36 -2.70 -4.83 -1.26
N GLY A 37 -3.67 -5.14 -0.41
CA GLY A 37 -4.78 -4.29 -0.05
C GLY A 37 -4.70 -3.88 1.41
N ALA A 38 -5.51 -2.93 1.79
CA ALA A 38 -5.53 -2.43 3.16
C ALA A 38 -6.96 -2.28 3.68
N TYR A 39 -7.12 -2.18 4.98
CA TYR A 39 -8.37 -1.73 5.57
C TYR A 39 -8.14 -0.89 6.83
N PHE A 40 -9.07 0.01 7.07
CA PHE A 40 -9.13 0.82 8.27
C PHE A 40 -10.37 0.44 9.08
N PHE A 41 -10.19 0.19 10.38
CA PHE A 41 -11.29 -0.09 11.29
C PHE A 41 -11.86 1.23 11.83
N SER A 42 -13.00 1.62 11.30
CA SER A 42 -13.65 2.88 11.61
C SER A 42 -14.59 2.80 12.80
N THR A 43 -14.56 3.83 13.61
CA THR A 43 -15.61 4.17 14.58
C THR A 43 -16.02 5.64 14.45
N ALA A 44 -15.88 6.22 13.25
CA ALA A 44 -16.29 7.58 12.96
C ALA A 44 -17.78 7.80 13.26
N VAL A 45 -18.11 8.98 13.76
CA VAL A 45 -19.49 9.40 14.03
C VAL A 45 -19.88 10.67 13.27
N THR A 46 -18.93 11.26 12.53
CA THR A 46 -19.16 12.36 11.59
C THR A 46 -18.42 12.13 10.29
N GLU A 47 -18.87 12.78 9.21
CA GLU A 47 -18.18 12.70 7.92
C GLU A 47 -16.76 13.27 7.97
N GLU A 48 -16.52 14.29 8.81
CA GLU A 48 -15.18 14.85 9.04
C GLU A 48 -14.25 13.80 9.63
N GLU A 49 -14.71 13.03 10.63
CA GLU A 49 -13.94 11.93 11.20
C GLU A 49 -13.66 10.84 10.15
N ALA A 50 -14.64 10.49 9.32
CA ALA A 50 -14.47 9.49 8.25
C ALA A 50 -13.46 9.95 7.20
N LYS A 51 -13.48 11.21 6.80
CA LYS A 51 -12.48 11.82 5.90
C LYS A 51 -11.09 11.87 6.54
N GLU A 52 -11.00 12.21 7.83
CA GLU A 52 -9.73 12.18 8.58
C GLU A 52 -9.12 10.76 8.58
N GLU A 53 -9.93 9.72 8.80
CA GLU A 53 -9.51 8.32 8.73
C GLU A 53 -8.97 7.96 7.35
N ALA A 54 -9.66 8.40 6.29
CA ALA A 54 -9.23 8.17 4.91
C ALA A 54 -7.91 8.89 4.57
N GLU A 55 -7.79 10.17 4.95
CA GLU A 55 -6.56 10.94 4.74
C GLU A 55 -5.38 10.32 5.48
N TRP A 56 -5.59 9.93 6.74
CA TRP A 56 -4.58 9.24 7.52
C TRP A 56 -4.16 7.92 6.86
N THR A 57 -5.12 7.15 6.36
CA THR A 57 -4.88 5.89 5.66
C THR A 57 -4.06 6.10 4.38
N LYS A 58 -4.44 7.08 3.55
CA LYS A 58 -3.71 7.43 2.32
C LYS A 58 -2.26 7.83 2.61
N ASN A 59 -2.06 8.66 3.64
CA ASN A 59 -0.73 9.10 4.04
C ASN A 59 0.16 7.91 4.46
N LEU A 60 -0.37 6.97 5.24
CA LEU A 60 0.37 5.77 5.64
C LEU A 60 0.69 4.89 4.43
N LEU A 61 -0.24 4.73 3.51
CA LEU A 61 -0.10 3.84 2.35
C LEU A 61 0.75 4.42 1.22
N SER A 62 1.02 5.72 1.22
CA SER A 62 1.69 6.43 0.10
C SER A 62 3.08 5.89 -0.26
N GLY A 63 3.75 5.21 0.67
CA GLY A 63 5.06 4.60 0.46
C GLY A 63 5.04 3.12 0.07
N TYR A 64 3.86 2.52 -0.19
CA TYR A 64 3.73 1.09 -0.43
C TYR A 64 3.02 0.78 -1.75
N PRO A 65 3.35 -0.33 -2.42
CA PRO A 65 2.76 -0.73 -3.70
C PRO A 65 1.38 -1.37 -3.50
N VAL A 66 0.40 -0.56 -3.09
CA VAL A 66 -0.97 -1.03 -2.86
C VAL A 66 -1.68 -1.16 -4.20
N THR A 67 -1.98 -2.40 -4.61
CA THR A 67 -2.65 -2.73 -5.88
C THR A 67 -4.01 -3.37 -5.69
N TYR A 68 -4.33 -3.79 -4.47
CA TYR A 68 -5.65 -4.25 -4.06
C TYR A 68 -6.40 -3.11 -3.37
N PRO A 69 -7.73 -3.22 -3.22
CA PRO A 69 -8.53 -2.13 -2.66
C PRO A 69 -8.15 -1.74 -1.23
N VAL A 70 -8.53 -0.51 -0.88
CA VAL A 70 -8.54 0.00 0.49
C VAL A 70 -9.96 -0.05 1.02
N ALA A 71 -10.19 -0.85 2.06
CA ALA A 71 -11.50 -1.11 2.55
C ALA A 71 -11.87 -0.26 3.79
N TYR A 72 -13.11 0.20 3.80
CA TYR A 72 -13.79 0.67 5.00
C TYR A 72 -14.32 -0.53 5.76
N ASN A 73 -13.97 -0.65 7.01
CA ASN A 73 -14.43 -1.71 7.91
C ASN A 73 -15.02 -1.07 9.17
N CYS A 74 -16.26 -1.39 9.48
CA CYS A 74 -16.94 -0.91 10.68
C CYS A 74 -17.79 -2.05 11.27
N GLU A 75 -17.41 -2.49 12.44
CA GLU A 75 -18.06 -3.59 13.13
C GLU A 75 -18.39 -3.24 14.58
N GLY A 76 -19.32 -3.96 15.16
CA GLY A 76 -19.68 -3.81 16.58
C GLY A 76 -20.47 -2.55 16.88
N PHE A 77 -20.97 -1.82 15.89
CA PHE A 77 -21.77 -0.60 16.06
C PHE A 77 -23.13 -0.87 16.73
N GLN A 78 -23.62 -2.09 16.75
CA GLN A 78 -24.83 -2.51 17.47
C GLN A 78 -24.61 -2.68 18.99
N ASN A 79 -23.36 -2.60 19.46
CA ASN A 79 -23.06 -2.66 20.88
C ASN A 79 -23.37 -1.29 21.53
N PRO A 80 -24.14 -1.25 22.62
CA PRO A 80 -24.46 0.01 23.34
C PRO A 80 -23.24 0.82 23.80
N SER A 81 -22.06 0.21 23.89
CA SER A 81 -20.80 0.90 24.21
C SER A 81 -20.09 1.46 22.99
N SER A 82 -20.58 1.20 21.79
CA SER A 82 -20.01 1.76 20.55
C SER A 82 -20.37 3.25 20.43
N ARG A 83 -19.42 4.03 19.92
CA ARG A 83 -19.67 5.44 19.54
C ARG A 83 -20.77 5.58 18.50
N GLN A 84 -20.97 4.54 17.68
CA GLN A 84 -21.89 4.52 16.54
C GLN A 84 -23.26 3.89 16.85
N PHE A 85 -23.49 3.52 18.10
CA PHE A 85 -24.68 2.74 18.50
C PHE A 85 -26.02 3.44 18.13
N GLU A 86 -26.08 4.76 18.25
CA GLU A 86 -27.30 5.53 17.99
C GLU A 86 -27.43 6.00 16.52
N LEU A 87 -26.42 5.75 15.68
CA LEU A 87 -26.48 6.14 14.27
C LEU A 87 -27.47 5.26 13.51
N SER A 88 -28.29 5.92 12.70
CA SER A 88 -29.16 5.25 11.75
C SER A 88 -28.37 4.56 10.62
N VAL A 89 -29.03 3.69 9.87
CA VAL A 89 -28.46 3.07 8.65
C VAL A 89 -27.98 4.13 7.66
N GLU A 90 -28.79 5.17 7.44
CA GLU A 90 -28.45 6.25 6.52
C GLU A 90 -27.19 7.03 6.97
N GLU A 91 -27.10 7.38 8.26
CA GLU A 91 -25.94 8.09 8.80
C GLU A 91 -24.68 7.25 8.68
N ARG A 92 -24.70 5.98 9.09
CA ARG A 92 -23.52 5.09 8.95
C ARG A 92 -23.10 4.90 7.49
N THR A 93 -24.07 4.77 6.58
CA THR A 93 -23.80 4.64 5.15
C THR A 93 -23.10 5.87 4.59
N LYS A 94 -23.53 7.09 5.01
CA LYS A 94 -22.85 8.35 4.65
C LYS A 94 -21.41 8.42 5.16
N LEU A 95 -21.13 7.86 6.34
CA LEU A 95 -19.75 7.81 6.85
C LEU A 95 -18.87 6.88 6.00
N ALA A 96 -19.41 5.73 5.62
CA ALA A 96 -18.70 4.82 4.71
C ALA A 96 -18.44 5.46 3.34
N ASP A 97 -19.46 6.14 2.76
CA ASP A 97 -19.33 6.88 1.51
C ASP A 97 -18.26 7.98 1.61
N ALA A 98 -18.27 8.77 2.68
CA ALA A 98 -17.31 9.86 2.89
C ALA A 98 -15.86 9.34 2.97
N PHE A 99 -15.63 8.22 3.65
CA PHE A 99 -14.32 7.55 3.69
C PHE A 99 -13.92 7.05 2.32
N LEU A 100 -14.76 6.25 1.67
CA LEU A 100 -14.46 5.58 0.40
C LEU A 100 -14.23 6.58 -0.73
N LYS A 101 -15.04 7.63 -0.79
CA LYS A 101 -14.84 8.73 -1.74
C LYS A 101 -13.49 9.40 -1.55
N SER A 102 -13.10 9.70 -0.31
CA SER A 102 -11.79 10.27 -0.02
C SER A 102 -10.64 9.32 -0.39
N ILE A 103 -10.81 8.01 -0.21
CA ILE A 103 -9.85 7.00 -0.65
C ILE A 103 -9.67 7.04 -2.17
N GLU A 104 -10.77 7.12 -2.93
CA GLU A 104 -10.73 7.15 -4.40
C GLU A 104 -10.14 8.46 -4.95
N GLU A 105 -10.39 9.59 -4.29
CA GLU A 105 -9.73 10.86 -4.59
C GLU A 105 -8.19 10.77 -4.47
N GLY A 106 -7.68 9.83 -3.66
CA GLY A 106 -6.26 9.50 -3.52
C GLY A 106 -5.74 8.46 -4.52
N SER A 107 -6.50 8.12 -5.55
CA SER A 107 -6.16 7.11 -6.58
C SER A 107 -6.05 5.67 -6.05
N TYR A 108 -6.66 5.37 -4.90
CA TYR A 108 -6.88 4.01 -4.43
C TYR A 108 -8.27 3.54 -4.85
N THR A 109 -8.45 2.25 -4.99
CA THR A 109 -9.78 1.66 -5.20
C THR A 109 -10.48 1.49 -3.86
N GLY A 110 -11.64 2.11 -3.70
CA GLY A 110 -12.49 1.96 -2.52
C GLY A 110 -13.17 0.59 -2.48
N MET A 111 -13.30 0.01 -1.28
CA MET A 111 -14.04 -1.23 -1.04
C MET A 111 -14.80 -1.13 0.27
N PHE A 112 -16.03 -1.58 0.29
CA PHE A 112 -16.83 -1.66 1.49
C PHE A 112 -16.87 -3.09 2.02
N TYR A 113 -16.53 -3.28 3.30
CA TYR A 113 -16.56 -4.58 3.97
C TYR A 113 -17.69 -4.62 4.99
N ALA A 114 -18.50 -5.67 4.92
CA ALA A 114 -19.48 -5.99 5.96
C ALA A 114 -19.86 -7.48 5.96
N ALA A 115 -20.48 -7.93 7.05
CA ALA A 115 -21.06 -9.24 7.12
C ALA A 115 -22.32 -9.36 6.22
N LYS A 116 -22.53 -10.55 5.65
CA LYS A 116 -23.69 -10.80 4.77
C LYS A 116 -25.03 -10.38 5.40
N ASN A 117 -25.26 -10.73 6.64
CA ASN A 117 -26.51 -10.40 7.36
C ASN A 117 -26.69 -8.90 7.63
N GLU A 118 -25.64 -8.11 7.51
CA GLU A 118 -25.71 -6.66 7.61
C GLU A 118 -26.06 -6.01 6.27
N LEU A 119 -25.71 -6.67 5.17
CA LEU A 119 -25.95 -6.22 3.80
C LEU A 119 -27.31 -6.69 3.28
N ASP A 120 -27.78 -7.89 3.68
CA ASP A 120 -29.03 -8.47 3.20
C ASP A 120 -30.21 -7.52 3.44
N ASP A 121 -31.01 -7.30 2.41
CA ASP A 121 -32.21 -6.46 2.43
C ASP A 121 -31.96 -5.02 2.94
N ASN A 122 -30.76 -4.49 2.77
CA ASN A 122 -30.32 -3.19 3.31
C ASN A 122 -30.55 -3.07 4.84
N ASN A 123 -30.36 -4.16 5.54
CA ASN A 123 -30.74 -4.28 6.95
C ASN A 123 -29.99 -3.29 7.87
N LEU A 124 -28.66 -3.27 7.76
CA LEU A 124 -27.82 -2.42 8.63
C LEU A 124 -26.95 -1.42 7.86
N TRP A 125 -26.89 -1.57 6.54
CA TRP A 125 -26.25 -0.67 5.58
C TRP A 125 -27.14 -0.49 4.37
N ASN A 126 -27.12 0.67 3.73
CA ASN A 126 -27.72 0.82 2.41
C ASN A 126 -26.78 0.22 1.36
N ALA A 127 -26.83 -1.11 1.26
CA ALA A 127 -25.91 -1.90 0.44
C ALA A 127 -26.11 -1.61 -1.05
N ASP A 128 -27.33 -1.31 -1.48
CA ASP A 128 -27.64 -0.97 -2.86
C ASP A 128 -26.90 0.32 -3.27
N ASP A 129 -26.97 1.39 -2.46
CA ASP A 129 -26.29 2.64 -2.75
C ASP A 129 -24.76 2.48 -2.73
N LEU A 130 -24.22 1.72 -1.78
CA LEU A 130 -22.78 1.49 -1.70
C LEU A 130 -22.27 0.68 -2.89
N SER A 131 -23.02 -0.32 -3.34
CA SER A 131 -22.62 -1.18 -4.46
C SER A 131 -22.63 -0.47 -5.82
N LEU A 132 -23.40 0.63 -5.95
CA LEU A 132 -23.39 1.45 -7.16
C LEU A 132 -22.02 2.14 -7.41
N ASN A 133 -21.33 2.49 -6.33
CA ASN A 133 -20.12 3.31 -6.41
C ASN A 133 -18.86 2.55 -6.00
N TYR A 134 -18.97 1.55 -5.12
CA TYR A 134 -17.82 0.88 -4.51
C TYR A 134 -17.91 -0.63 -4.65
N ARG A 135 -16.76 -1.27 -4.58
CA ARG A 135 -16.63 -2.72 -4.52
C ARG A 135 -17.11 -3.24 -3.17
N ILE A 136 -17.80 -4.37 -3.16
CA ILE A 136 -18.27 -5.02 -1.93
C ILE A 136 -17.38 -6.22 -1.61
N TRP A 137 -16.93 -6.27 -0.36
CA TRP A 137 -16.25 -7.39 0.26
C TRP A 137 -17.18 -7.96 1.35
N VAL A 138 -17.79 -9.10 1.07
CA VAL A 138 -18.74 -9.73 1.98
C VAL A 138 -18.06 -10.74 2.89
N ALA A 139 -18.39 -10.73 4.17
CA ALA A 139 -18.03 -11.79 5.10
C ALA A 139 -19.21 -12.73 5.32
N GLN A 140 -18.99 -14.00 5.05
CA GLN A 140 -19.94 -15.06 5.35
C GLN A 140 -19.22 -16.36 5.63
N TYR A 141 -19.43 -16.89 6.83
CA TYR A 141 -18.87 -18.16 7.25
C TYR A 141 -19.96 -19.22 7.18
N SER A 142 -19.76 -20.25 6.36
CA SER A 142 -20.70 -21.33 6.12
C SER A 142 -20.01 -22.69 6.28
N ASP A 143 -20.81 -23.75 6.42
CA ASP A 143 -20.28 -25.12 6.57
C ASP A 143 -19.47 -25.58 5.34
N GLN A 144 -19.81 -25.05 4.17
CA GLN A 144 -19.04 -25.23 2.96
C GLN A 144 -18.25 -23.95 2.65
N THR A 145 -16.95 -24.10 2.47
CA THR A 145 -16.01 -23.00 2.23
C THR A 145 -15.30 -23.17 0.89
N TRP A 146 -14.47 -22.21 0.52
CA TRP A 146 -13.61 -22.37 -0.64
C TRP A 146 -12.63 -23.57 -0.43
N PRO A 147 -12.38 -24.44 -1.46
CA PRO A 147 -12.88 -24.33 -2.85
C PRO A 147 -14.21 -25.05 -3.15
N GLU A 148 -14.78 -25.79 -2.20
CA GLU A 148 -16.02 -26.58 -2.40
C GLU A 148 -17.20 -25.67 -2.75
N LYS A 149 -17.24 -24.50 -2.14
CA LYS A 149 -18.16 -23.41 -2.47
C LYS A 149 -17.36 -22.24 -3.05
N THR A 150 -17.75 -21.77 -4.20
CA THR A 150 -16.99 -20.76 -4.94
C THR A 150 -17.46 -19.32 -4.74
N LYS A 151 -18.64 -19.13 -4.15
CA LYS A 151 -19.23 -17.79 -3.88
C LYS A 151 -19.97 -17.77 -2.56
N SER A 152 -20.11 -16.59 -1.97
CA SER A 152 -21.03 -16.32 -0.87
C SER A 152 -22.50 -16.52 -1.32
N ASP A 153 -23.41 -16.72 -0.34
CA ASP A 153 -24.87 -16.71 -0.56
C ASP A 153 -25.43 -15.27 -0.61
N TYR A 154 -24.60 -14.27 -0.48
CA TYR A 154 -25.04 -12.89 -0.67
C TYR A 154 -25.46 -12.68 -2.12
N THR A 155 -26.68 -12.19 -2.32
CA THR A 155 -27.27 -12.03 -3.66
C THR A 155 -26.88 -10.73 -4.35
N GLY A 156 -26.39 -9.74 -3.59
CA GLY A 156 -25.90 -8.49 -4.14
C GLY A 156 -24.52 -8.66 -4.82
N ASP A 157 -24.17 -7.67 -5.62
CA ASP A 157 -22.87 -7.64 -6.30
C ASP A 157 -21.76 -7.55 -5.28
N HIS A 158 -20.80 -8.46 -5.38
CA HIS A 158 -19.60 -8.49 -4.54
C HIS A 158 -18.41 -9.04 -5.31
N VAL A 159 -17.23 -8.57 -4.97
CA VAL A 159 -15.98 -8.91 -5.67
C VAL A 159 -14.98 -9.64 -4.78
N MET A 160 -15.26 -9.74 -3.49
CA MET A 160 -14.42 -10.48 -2.53
C MET A 160 -15.33 -11.13 -1.48
N TRP A 161 -14.95 -12.33 -1.09
CA TRP A 161 -15.64 -13.10 -0.05
C TRP A 161 -14.64 -13.57 1.02
N GLN A 162 -14.84 -13.13 2.26
CA GLN A 162 -14.19 -13.70 3.44
C GLN A 162 -14.99 -14.92 3.87
N TYR A 163 -14.43 -16.10 3.64
CA TYR A 163 -15.16 -17.36 3.81
C TYR A 163 -14.88 -18.06 5.16
N THR A 164 -13.86 -17.62 5.88
CA THR A 164 -13.56 -18.11 7.24
C THR A 164 -12.71 -17.11 8.01
N ASN A 165 -12.91 -17.08 9.32
CA ASN A 165 -12.03 -16.40 10.29
C ASN A 165 -11.23 -17.41 11.14
N GLN A 166 -11.20 -18.68 10.74
CA GLN A 166 -10.53 -19.79 11.44
C GLN A 166 -9.49 -20.48 10.57
N GLY A 167 -9.04 -19.81 9.51
CA GLY A 167 -8.00 -20.31 8.61
C GLY A 167 -6.70 -20.60 9.37
N LYS A 168 -5.94 -21.56 8.87
CA LYS A 168 -4.61 -21.89 9.39
C LYS A 168 -3.59 -21.71 8.28
N LEU A 169 -2.57 -20.93 8.55
CA LEU A 169 -1.48 -20.68 7.62
C LEU A 169 -0.15 -21.02 8.32
N ASP A 170 0.66 -21.82 7.64
CA ASP A 170 1.97 -22.21 8.17
C ASP A 170 2.82 -20.95 8.45
N GLY A 171 3.42 -20.92 9.64
CA GLY A 171 4.17 -19.76 10.13
C GLY A 171 3.34 -18.79 10.99
N ILE A 172 2.00 -18.85 10.98
CA ILE A 172 1.14 -18.03 11.82
C ILE A 172 0.49 -18.88 12.93
N LYS A 173 0.71 -18.49 14.19
CA LYS A 173 0.21 -19.25 15.35
C LYS A 173 -1.29 -19.11 15.59
N GLY A 174 -1.90 -18.02 15.16
CA GLY A 174 -3.32 -17.72 15.35
C GLY A 174 -4.19 -18.19 14.19
N ALA A 175 -5.49 -18.00 14.34
CA ALA A 175 -6.42 -18.08 13.23
C ALA A 175 -6.21 -16.90 12.28
N VAL A 176 -6.45 -17.12 11.00
CA VAL A 176 -6.31 -16.13 9.93
C VAL A 176 -7.60 -16.08 9.12
N ASP A 177 -8.02 -14.88 8.75
CA ASP A 177 -9.14 -14.70 7.85
C ASP A 177 -8.72 -15.08 6.42
N PHE A 178 -9.43 -16.02 5.81
CA PHE A 178 -9.20 -16.38 4.43
C PHE A 178 -10.26 -15.78 3.53
N ASN A 179 -9.78 -15.33 2.37
CA ASN A 179 -10.57 -14.62 1.40
C ASN A 179 -10.35 -15.16 0.00
N VAL A 180 -11.38 -15.11 -0.82
CA VAL A 180 -11.28 -15.26 -2.27
C VAL A 180 -11.68 -13.94 -2.92
N ALA A 181 -10.81 -13.45 -3.82
CA ALA A 181 -11.08 -12.27 -4.64
C ALA A 181 -11.45 -12.74 -6.06
N TYR A 182 -12.49 -12.16 -6.64
CA TYR A 182 -12.96 -12.47 -7.98
C TYR A 182 -12.39 -11.52 -9.04
N PHE A 183 -11.31 -10.81 -8.69
CA PHE A 183 -10.59 -9.85 -9.52
C PHE A 183 -9.08 -9.97 -9.30
N GLY A 184 -8.30 -9.34 -10.16
CA GLY A 184 -6.85 -9.19 -9.98
C GLY A 184 -6.01 -10.41 -10.33
N TYR A 185 -6.61 -11.43 -10.94
CA TYR A 185 -5.90 -12.56 -11.52
C TYR A 185 -6.24 -12.62 -13.01
N SER A 186 -5.25 -12.40 -13.88
CA SER A 186 -5.36 -12.88 -15.25
C SER A 186 -5.35 -14.40 -15.18
N GLN A 187 -6.51 -15.01 -15.34
CA GLN A 187 -6.53 -16.40 -15.75
C GLN A 187 -5.97 -16.43 -17.17
N SER A 188 -4.75 -16.87 -17.32
CA SER A 188 -4.32 -17.44 -18.58
C SER A 188 -5.17 -18.70 -18.81
N GLN A 189 -6.37 -18.51 -19.33
CA GLN A 189 -7.03 -19.60 -20.04
C GLN A 189 -6.23 -19.79 -21.32
N GLN A 190 -5.33 -20.77 -21.29
CA GLN A 190 -4.94 -21.46 -22.51
C GLN A 190 -6.22 -22.10 -23.07
N ALA A 191 -6.95 -21.35 -23.88
CA ALA A 191 -7.75 -21.95 -24.91
C ALA A 191 -6.76 -22.54 -25.91
N VAL A 192 -6.55 -23.83 -25.84
CA VAL A 192 -5.88 -24.59 -26.89
C VAL A 192 -6.85 -24.59 -28.05
N ASP A 193 -6.71 -23.63 -28.95
CA ASP A 193 -7.30 -23.72 -30.26
C ASP A 193 -6.32 -24.50 -31.16
N GLU A 194 -6.75 -25.67 -31.58
CA GLU A 194 -6.11 -26.42 -32.64
C GLU A 194 -6.30 -25.70 -33.98
N ASN A 195 -5.53 -24.65 -34.23
CA ASN A 195 -5.16 -24.22 -35.59
C ASN A 195 -4.13 -23.09 -35.48
N GLY A 196 -2.93 -23.40 -35.88
CA GLY A 196 -1.84 -22.43 -35.91
C GLY A 196 -2.11 -21.32 -36.91
N ALA A 197 -1.99 -20.09 -36.42
CA ALA A 197 -1.32 -18.96 -37.07
C ALA A 197 -1.54 -17.66 -36.31
N GLU A 198 -0.42 -16.98 -36.02
CA GLU A 198 -0.23 -15.52 -35.93
C GLU A 198 -0.98 -14.69 -34.88
N GLN A 199 -0.15 -14.17 -33.98
CA GLN A 199 -0.25 -12.84 -33.33
C GLN A 199 -1.64 -12.43 -32.82
N VAL A 200 -1.90 -12.85 -31.59
CA VAL A 200 -2.81 -12.09 -30.71
C VAL A 200 -1.92 -11.28 -29.79
N GLU A 201 -1.87 -9.96 -30.00
CA GLU A 201 -1.46 -9.06 -28.92
C GLU A 201 -2.31 -9.43 -27.72
N ALA A 202 -1.66 -9.90 -26.66
CA ALA A 202 -2.36 -10.21 -25.41
C ALA A 202 -3.06 -8.92 -24.96
N ASN A 203 -4.39 -8.95 -24.89
CA ASN A 203 -5.17 -7.79 -24.46
C ASN A 203 -4.95 -7.61 -22.96
N VAL A 204 -3.90 -6.87 -22.59
CA VAL A 204 -3.41 -6.67 -21.22
C VAL A 204 -4.47 -6.01 -20.34
N GLU A 205 -5.45 -5.32 -20.94
CA GLU A 205 -6.50 -4.55 -20.25
C GLU A 205 -7.78 -5.33 -19.98
N VAL A 206 -7.83 -6.63 -20.30
CA VAL A 206 -9.03 -7.44 -20.05
C VAL A 206 -9.36 -7.48 -18.56
N GLY A 207 -10.56 -7.06 -18.20
CA GLY A 207 -11.05 -7.06 -16.83
C GLY A 207 -10.65 -5.84 -15.99
N VAL A 208 -9.99 -4.85 -16.58
CA VAL A 208 -9.68 -3.57 -15.93
C VAL A 208 -10.52 -2.46 -16.55
N ASN A 209 -11.26 -1.74 -15.72
CA ASN A 209 -11.98 -0.56 -16.15
C ASN A 209 -11.08 0.67 -15.94
N PHE A 210 -10.69 1.32 -17.04
CA PHE A 210 -9.97 2.57 -16.99
C PHE A 210 -10.94 3.74 -17.03
N THR A 211 -10.77 4.68 -16.09
CA THR A 211 -11.26 6.03 -16.27
C THR A 211 -10.29 6.75 -17.18
N GLU A 212 -10.77 7.13 -18.37
CA GLU A 212 -9.95 7.83 -19.37
C GLU A 212 -9.59 9.22 -18.86
N VAL A 213 -8.29 9.54 -18.94
CA VAL A 213 -7.72 10.84 -18.58
C VAL A 213 -6.69 11.24 -19.65
N GLU A 214 -6.35 12.52 -19.69
CA GLU A 214 -5.24 13.02 -20.50
C GLU A 214 -4.48 14.04 -19.66
N GLU A 215 -3.48 13.57 -18.91
CA GLU A 215 -2.74 14.41 -17.98
C GLU A 215 -1.26 14.05 -17.96
N GLN A 216 -0.43 15.06 -17.72
CA GLN A 216 0.99 14.82 -17.50
C GLN A 216 1.23 14.39 -16.06
N VAL A 217 2.07 13.38 -15.90
CA VAL A 217 2.47 12.85 -14.60
C VAL A 217 3.98 12.72 -14.52
N THR A 218 4.51 12.78 -13.32
CA THR A 218 5.88 12.42 -12.98
C THR A 218 5.88 11.37 -11.87
N ALA A 219 6.98 10.64 -11.71
CA ALA A 219 7.12 9.72 -10.59
C ALA A 219 7.35 10.50 -9.28
N LYS A 220 6.83 10.02 -8.17
CA LYS A 220 7.13 10.57 -6.82
C LYS A 220 8.58 10.32 -6.40
N ASP A 221 9.19 9.25 -6.90
CA ASP A 221 10.61 8.92 -6.78
C ASP A 221 11.07 8.21 -8.06
N GLU A 222 11.22 6.90 -8.07
CA GLU A 222 11.41 6.09 -9.25
C GLU A 222 10.31 5.02 -9.33
N VAL A 223 9.74 4.82 -10.54
CA VAL A 223 8.71 3.81 -10.77
C VAL A 223 9.07 2.93 -11.96
N ASN A 224 8.92 1.61 -11.79
CA ASN A 224 9.04 0.67 -12.89
C ASN A 224 7.86 0.79 -13.85
N LEU A 225 8.19 0.89 -15.13
CA LEU A 225 7.24 0.86 -16.24
C LEU A 225 7.16 -0.56 -16.76
N ARG A 226 5.95 -1.09 -16.91
CA ARG A 226 5.71 -2.50 -17.21
C ARG A 226 4.86 -2.69 -18.45
N SER A 227 5.09 -3.80 -19.16
CA SER A 227 4.27 -4.19 -20.31
C SER A 227 2.92 -4.78 -19.90
N THR A 228 2.80 -5.25 -18.65
CA THR A 228 1.56 -5.79 -18.07
C THR A 228 1.32 -5.19 -16.69
N MET A 229 0.07 -5.23 -16.20
CA MET A 229 -0.31 -4.74 -14.88
C MET A 229 -0.05 -5.80 -13.79
N GLU A 230 1.18 -6.32 -13.74
CA GLU A 230 1.61 -7.33 -12.78
C GLU A 230 2.90 -6.89 -12.07
N GLN A 231 2.97 -7.14 -10.77
CA GLN A 231 4.17 -7.03 -9.95
C GLN A 231 4.64 -8.42 -9.53
N GLY A 232 5.90 -8.53 -9.11
CA GLY A 232 6.47 -9.80 -8.61
C GLY A 232 7.34 -10.54 -9.62
N SER A 233 7.43 -10.05 -10.87
CA SER A 233 8.45 -10.47 -11.83
C SER A 233 9.10 -9.23 -12.43
N ASP A 234 10.39 -9.33 -12.74
CA ASP A 234 11.11 -8.29 -13.49
C ASP A 234 10.98 -8.48 -15.01
N ASP A 235 10.44 -9.62 -15.46
CA ASP A 235 10.34 -9.97 -16.89
C ASP A 235 9.42 -9.03 -17.68
N ASN A 236 8.47 -8.38 -17.01
CA ASN A 236 7.56 -7.40 -17.62
C ASN A 236 7.99 -5.95 -17.42
N ILE A 237 9.15 -5.67 -16.80
CA ILE A 237 9.70 -4.33 -16.68
C ILE A 237 10.30 -3.94 -18.03
N VAL A 238 9.77 -2.88 -18.63
CA VAL A 238 10.21 -2.35 -19.93
C VAL A 238 10.96 -1.03 -19.79
N GLY A 239 11.07 -0.49 -18.58
CA GLY A 239 11.80 0.72 -18.26
C GLY A 239 11.49 1.22 -16.87
N SER A 240 12.00 2.40 -16.54
CA SER A 240 11.65 3.13 -15.32
C SER A 240 11.46 4.61 -15.65
N MET A 241 10.76 5.32 -14.78
CA MET A 241 10.60 6.76 -14.85
C MET A 241 10.95 7.35 -13.48
N LYS A 242 11.83 8.34 -13.47
CA LYS A 242 12.29 9.02 -12.26
C LYS A 242 11.51 10.29 -11.99
N ASN A 243 11.59 10.76 -10.76
CA ASN A 243 11.07 12.08 -10.40
C ASN A 243 11.68 13.16 -11.32
N GLY A 244 10.81 14.04 -11.84
CA GLY A 244 11.16 15.07 -12.83
C GLY A 244 11.08 14.62 -14.30
N GLU A 245 11.08 13.32 -14.60
CA GLU A 245 10.72 12.82 -15.92
C GLU A 245 9.20 12.80 -16.06
N THR A 246 8.68 13.07 -17.25
CA THR A 246 7.24 13.19 -17.49
C THR A 246 6.73 12.19 -18.51
N ALA A 247 5.51 11.73 -18.30
CA ALA A 247 4.76 10.89 -19.23
C ALA A 247 3.30 11.37 -19.31
N VAL A 248 2.56 10.92 -20.32
CA VAL A 248 1.12 11.17 -20.41
C VAL A 248 0.36 9.99 -19.82
N ARG A 249 -0.39 10.22 -18.74
CA ARG A 249 -1.33 9.23 -18.22
C ARG A 249 -2.63 9.34 -19.03
N THR A 250 -3.03 8.23 -19.64
CA THR A 250 -4.22 8.12 -20.48
C THR A 250 -5.36 7.38 -19.80
N GLY A 251 -5.10 6.72 -18.69
CA GLY A 251 -6.14 6.02 -17.93
C GLY A 251 -5.74 5.75 -16.49
N VAL A 252 -6.74 5.81 -15.61
CA VAL A 252 -6.63 5.38 -14.21
C VAL A 252 -7.47 4.12 -14.04
N GLY A 253 -6.80 3.00 -13.84
CA GLY A 253 -7.44 1.70 -13.69
C GLY A 253 -8.05 1.52 -12.31
N ASN A 254 -9.22 0.92 -12.26
CA ASN A 254 -9.90 0.55 -11.01
C ASN A 254 -9.15 -0.54 -10.20
N ASN A 255 -8.00 -0.98 -10.68
CA ASN A 255 -7.09 -1.93 -10.04
C ASN A 255 -5.84 -1.26 -9.46
N GLY A 256 -5.80 0.08 -9.39
CA GLY A 256 -4.67 0.84 -8.88
C GLY A 256 -3.52 1.06 -9.87
N TRP A 257 -3.67 0.66 -11.13
CA TRP A 257 -2.68 0.87 -12.17
C TRP A 257 -3.01 2.10 -13.03
N GLY A 258 -1.97 2.80 -13.47
CA GLY A 258 -2.06 3.84 -14.47
C GLY A 258 -1.63 3.30 -15.83
N ARG A 259 -2.40 3.62 -16.87
CA ARG A 259 -1.99 3.45 -18.27
C ARG A 259 -1.29 4.73 -18.73
N ILE A 260 -0.05 4.62 -19.17
CA ILE A 260 0.80 5.74 -19.54
C ILE A 260 1.36 5.57 -20.95
N ILE A 261 1.52 6.69 -21.63
CA ILE A 261 2.32 6.76 -22.86
C ILE A 261 3.70 7.28 -22.46
N TYR A 262 4.70 6.42 -22.58
CA TYR A 262 6.09 6.74 -22.32
C TYR A 262 6.93 6.36 -23.54
N ASN A 263 7.69 7.32 -24.07
CA ASN A 263 8.48 7.14 -25.30
C ASN A 263 7.66 6.57 -26.48
N GLY A 264 6.37 6.95 -26.58
CA GLY A 264 5.48 6.52 -27.66
C GLY A 264 4.89 5.11 -27.49
N GLN A 265 5.14 4.44 -26.38
CA GLN A 265 4.60 3.11 -26.06
C GLN A 265 3.59 3.18 -24.93
N THR A 266 2.56 2.36 -25.01
CA THR A 266 1.65 2.14 -23.88
C THR A 266 2.31 1.21 -22.88
N VAL A 267 2.47 1.70 -21.64
CA VAL A 267 3.04 0.98 -20.51
C VAL A 267 2.17 1.21 -19.29
N TYR A 268 2.38 0.40 -18.28
CA TYR A 268 1.61 0.43 -17.04
C TYR A 268 2.52 0.65 -15.84
N CYS A 269 2.06 1.42 -14.87
CA CYS A 269 2.70 1.52 -13.57
C CYS A 269 1.66 1.69 -12.46
N VAL A 270 2.05 1.48 -11.23
CA VAL A 270 1.16 1.69 -10.09
C VAL A 270 0.90 3.19 -9.92
N SER A 271 -0.38 3.60 -9.99
CA SER A 271 -0.81 5.00 -9.98
C SER A 271 -0.30 5.79 -8.78
N ASN A 272 -0.15 5.14 -7.62
CA ASN A 272 0.31 5.78 -6.39
C ASN A 272 1.74 6.29 -6.42
N TYR A 273 2.57 5.75 -7.32
CA TYR A 273 3.92 6.26 -7.54
C TYR A 273 3.97 7.48 -8.45
N LEU A 274 2.83 7.90 -8.98
CA LEU A 274 2.71 9.06 -9.85
C LEU A 274 2.10 10.25 -9.14
N THR A 275 2.39 11.43 -9.64
CA THR A 275 1.73 12.68 -9.28
C THR A 275 1.53 13.54 -10.52
N THR A 276 0.44 14.33 -10.53
CA THR A 276 0.19 15.37 -11.53
C THR A 276 0.88 16.69 -11.18
N ASP A 277 1.38 16.82 -9.96
CA ASP A 277 2.24 17.94 -9.59
C ASP A 277 3.65 17.71 -10.17
N LEU A 278 3.91 18.31 -11.32
CA LEU A 278 5.20 18.20 -12.01
C LEU A 278 6.33 18.94 -11.29
N SER A 279 6.00 19.77 -10.31
CA SER A 279 6.97 20.43 -9.42
C SER A 279 7.29 19.63 -8.17
N TYR A 280 6.64 18.49 -7.99
CA TYR A 280 6.85 17.61 -6.85
C TYR A 280 8.31 17.20 -6.77
N VAL A 281 8.90 17.37 -5.60
CA VAL A 281 10.24 16.90 -5.27
C VAL A 281 10.09 15.80 -4.24
N THR A 282 10.68 14.64 -4.50
CA THR A 282 10.72 13.54 -3.52
C THR A 282 11.20 14.09 -2.18
N PRO A 283 10.42 13.98 -1.08
CA PRO A 283 10.85 14.44 0.22
C PRO A 283 12.16 13.74 0.60
N GLN A 284 13.22 14.52 0.71
CA GLN A 284 14.44 14.01 1.33
C GLN A 284 14.20 14.01 2.83
N GLU A 285 14.32 12.85 3.45
CA GLU A 285 14.25 12.77 4.91
C GLU A 285 15.38 13.61 5.51
N THR A 286 14.98 14.59 6.28
CA THR A 286 15.92 15.43 7.03
C THR A 286 16.27 14.73 8.35
N GLU A 287 17.46 15.01 8.90
CA GLU A 287 17.86 14.48 10.22
C GLU A 287 16.85 14.70 11.34
N SER A 288 15.98 15.73 11.20
CA SER A 288 14.92 16.00 12.16
C SER A 288 13.84 14.90 12.23
N GLU A 289 13.77 14.02 11.23
CA GLU A 289 12.84 12.89 11.18
C GLU A 289 13.39 11.63 11.86
N PHE A 290 14.72 11.61 12.12
CA PHE A 290 15.31 10.52 12.89
C PHE A 290 15.13 10.75 14.38
N LYS A 291 14.77 9.71 15.12
CA LYS A 291 14.78 9.75 16.59
C LYS A 291 16.20 9.91 17.14
N THR A 292 17.20 9.48 16.39
CA THR A 292 18.61 9.56 16.73
C THR A 292 19.08 11.01 16.67
N LYS A 293 19.58 11.53 17.79
CA LYS A 293 20.15 12.87 17.90
C LYS A 293 21.67 12.83 17.79
N PHE A 294 22.21 13.72 16.97
CA PHE A 294 23.64 13.84 16.75
C PHE A 294 24.20 15.07 17.45
N THR A 295 25.39 14.89 18.03
CA THR A 295 26.27 15.99 18.43
C THR A 295 27.23 16.25 17.30
N ASP A 296 27.30 17.48 16.80
CA ASP A 296 28.17 17.84 15.70
C ASP A 296 29.66 17.69 16.08
N VAL A 297 30.40 17.10 15.17
CA VAL A 297 31.88 16.95 15.23
C VAL A 297 32.45 17.23 13.84
N SER A 298 33.76 17.43 13.74
CA SER A 298 34.42 17.55 12.44
C SER A 298 35.80 16.86 12.58
N GLU A 299 35.87 15.61 12.15
CA GLU A 299 37.08 14.80 12.27
C GLU A 299 37.17 13.79 11.13
N ASN A 300 38.38 13.46 10.74
CA ASN A 300 38.65 12.43 9.74
C ASN A 300 38.54 11.05 10.39
N VAL A 301 37.85 10.14 9.72
CA VAL A 301 37.69 8.75 10.16
C VAL A 301 37.91 7.78 9.02
N THR A 302 38.32 6.57 9.37
CA THR A 302 38.35 5.42 8.47
C THR A 302 37.68 4.24 9.13
N ALA A 303 37.31 3.22 8.37
CA ALA A 303 36.80 1.98 8.96
C ALA A 303 37.96 1.18 9.58
N LYS A 304 37.74 0.52 10.72
CA LYS A 304 38.71 -0.40 11.32
C LYS A 304 39.04 -1.58 10.41
N GLU A 305 38.05 -2.09 9.72
CA GLU A 305 38.15 -3.09 8.64
C GLU A 305 37.27 -2.66 7.46
N VAL A 306 35.95 -2.88 7.55
CA VAL A 306 34.95 -2.44 6.61
C VAL A 306 33.66 -2.10 7.38
N THR A 307 32.94 -1.07 6.95
CA THR A 307 31.63 -0.74 7.50
C THR A 307 30.66 -0.29 6.42
N ASN A 308 29.39 -0.63 6.61
CA ASN A 308 28.33 -0.19 5.72
C ASN A 308 27.98 1.28 5.99
N LEU A 309 27.90 2.06 4.93
CA LEU A 309 27.35 3.42 4.93
C LEU A 309 25.89 3.35 4.49
N ARG A 310 25.01 3.87 5.32
CA ARG A 310 23.55 3.75 5.15
C ARG A 310 22.89 5.10 4.96
N ASN A 311 21.72 5.09 4.32
CA ASN A 311 20.89 6.30 4.15
C ASN A 311 20.23 6.74 5.48
N ARG A 312 20.20 5.89 6.51
CA ARG A 312 19.60 6.17 7.83
C ARG A 312 20.44 5.60 8.97
N PRO A 313 20.41 6.22 10.17
CA PRO A 313 21.07 5.68 11.36
C PRO A 313 20.26 4.51 11.97
N SER A 314 20.08 3.46 11.20
CA SER A 314 19.38 2.23 11.58
C SER A 314 19.94 1.04 10.80
N VAL A 315 19.85 -0.15 11.36
CA VAL A 315 20.10 -1.42 10.65
C VAL A 315 18.79 -2.06 10.17
N GLU A 316 17.66 -1.54 10.63
CA GLU A 316 16.34 -2.04 10.30
C GLU A 316 15.76 -1.30 9.09
N SER A 317 14.88 -1.98 8.34
CA SER A 317 14.15 -1.37 7.23
C SER A 317 13.39 -0.10 7.72
N PRO A 318 13.33 0.96 6.91
CA PRO A 318 13.77 1.06 5.51
C PRO A 318 15.22 1.57 5.33
N SER A 319 16.13 1.29 6.26
CA SER A 319 17.54 1.66 6.12
C SER A 319 18.23 0.78 5.07
N GLU A 320 18.85 1.42 4.09
CA GLU A 320 19.57 0.77 3.00
C GLU A 320 21.08 1.00 3.10
N VAL A 321 21.86 0.03 2.68
CA VAL A 321 23.30 0.18 2.50
C VAL A 321 23.54 0.86 1.15
N ILE A 322 24.12 2.07 1.19
CA ILE A 322 24.41 2.87 0.00
C ILE A 322 25.84 2.63 -0.50
N ALA A 323 26.78 2.43 0.44
CA ALA A 323 28.18 2.19 0.13
C ALA A 323 28.84 1.38 1.25
N GLU A 324 30.07 0.95 1.01
CA GLU A 324 30.98 0.39 2.01
C GLU A 324 32.19 1.30 2.16
N LEU A 325 32.60 1.59 3.40
CA LEU A 325 33.85 2.25 3.74
C LEU A 325 34.84 1.19 4.16
N LYS A 326 36.02 1.17 3.53
CA LYS A 326 37.09 0.22 3.83
C LYS A 326 38.18 0.86 4.69
N ASN A 327 38.95 0.03 5.36
CA ASN A 327 40.15 0.51 6.08
C ASN A 327 41.10 1.25 5.13
N GLY A 328 41.58 2.41 5.57
CA GLY A 328 42.43 3.30 4.79
C GLY A 328 41.71 4.31 3.90
N GLU A 329 40.41 4.13 3.64
CA GLU A 329 39.59 5.17 3.02
C GLU A 329 39.20 6.19 4.09
N VAL A 330 39.54 7.46 3.87
CA VAL A 330 39.31 8.53 4.85
C VAL A 330 38.14 9.39 4.44
N ILE A 331 37.20 9.57 5.35
CA ILE A 331 36.01 10.42 5.17
C ILE A 331 35.83 11.34 6.38
N VAL A 332 34.97 12.35 6.23
CA VAL A 332 34.69 13.29 7.33
C VAL A 332 33.51 12.80 8.15
N ARG A 333 33.71 12.61 9.45
CA ARG A 333 32.61 12.43 10.41
C ARG A 333 32.12 13.79 10.87
N THR A 334 30.83 14.06 10.67
CA THR A 334 30.20 15.34 10.98
C THR A 334 29.29 15.27 12.21
N GLY A 335 29.01 14.08 12.74
CA GLY A 335 28.18 13.92 13.92
C GLY A 335 28.36 12.57 14.60
N VAL A 336 28.16 12.55 15.92
CA VAL A 336 28.19 11.34 16.77
C VAL A 336 26.90 11.31 17.60
N SER A 337 26.24 10.16 17.64
CA SER A 337 25.08 9.95 18.49
C SER A 337 25.43 9.14 19.74
N ASN A 338 24.67 9.34 20.82
CA ASN A 338 24.74 8.50 22.00
C ASN A 338 24.13 7.09 21.82
N GLU A 339 23.48 6.86 20.69
CA GLU A 339 22.93 5.57 20.27
C GLU A 339 23.92 4.73 19.44
N GLY A 340 25.19 5.19 19.34
CA GLY A 340 26.24 4.47 18.66
C GLY A 340 26.34 4.68 17.16
N TRP A 341 25.70 5.70 16.61
CA TRP A 341 25.77 6.06 15.19
C TRP A 341 26.69 7.24 14.93
N SER A 342 27.37 7.21 13.79
CA SER A 342 28.13 8.32 13.22
C SER A 342 27.44 8.83 11.95
N ARG A 343 27.37 10.14 11.81
CA ARG A 343 26.99 10.83 10.58
C ARG A 343 28.29 11.18 9.84
N VAL A 344 28.35 10.86 8.56
CA VAL A 344 29.56 11.01 7.74
C VAL A 344 29.23 11.63 6.39
N GLU A 345 30.20 12.32 5.79
CA GLU A 345 30.12 12.80 4.41
C GLU A 345 30.89 11.85 3.49
N TYR A 346 30.19 11.29 2.50
CA TYR A 346 30.76 10.37 1.53
C TYR A 346 30.27 10.72 0.11
N ASN A 347 31.20 11.06 -0.78
CA ASN A 347 30.90 11.47 -2.16
C ASN A 347 29.83 12.58 -2.29
N GLY A 348 29.80 13.53 -1.36
CA GLY A 348 28.85 14.64 -1.33
C GLY A 348 27.45 14.26 -0.80
N GLN A 349 27.33 13.10 -0.19
CA GLN A 349 26.11 12.64 0.47
C GLN A 349 26.34 12.47 1.96
N THR A 350 25.34 12.84 2.76
CA THR A 350 25.32 12.54 4.19
C THR A 350 24.83 11.11 4.40
N LEU A 351 25.66 10.26 4.97
CA LEU A 351 25.38 8.86 5.27
C LEU A 351 25.65 8.53 6.74
N TYR A 352 25.26 7.34 7.16
CA TYR A 352 25.32 6.91 8.56
C TYR A 352 25.99 5.54 8.68
N CYS A 353 26.80 5.38 9.74
CA CYS A 353 27.40 4.08 10.06
C CYS A 353 27.54 3.91 11.58
N ILE A 354 27.79 2.68 12.01
CA ILE A 354 27.98 2.38 13.43
C ILE A 354 29.32 2.91 13.87
N SER A 355 29.35 3.77 14.91
CA SER A 355 30.54 4.47 15.41
C SER A 355 31.66 3.53 15.86
N SER A 356 31.32 2.36 16.41
CA SER A 356 32.32 1.40 16.91
C SER A 356 33.16 0.77 15.80
N TYR A 357 32.74 0.85 14.55
CA TYR A 357 33.51 0.37 13.40
C TYR A 357 34.46 1.40 12.80
N LEU A 358 34.42 2.63 13.31
CA LEU A 358 35.30 3.69 12.88
C LEU A 358 36.48 3.90 13.82
N GLU A 359 37.60 4.40 13.29
CA GLU A 359 38.69 4.98 14.03
C GLU A 359 39.03 6.38 13.50
N VAL A 360 39.44 7.28 14.39
CA VAL A 360 39.82 8.65 14.03
C VAL A 360 41.23 8.61 13.43
N VAL A 361 41.38 9.26 12.29
CA VAL A 361 42.68 9.41 11.60
C VAL A 361 43.22 10.80 11.89
N GLN A 362 44.47 10.88 12.38
CA GLN A 362 45.15 12.14 12.67
C GLN A 362 45.68 12.80 11.39
#